data_bd4e6baf798667c75837d32d7ad5d733
#
_entry.id   bd4e6baf798667c75837d32d7ad5d733
#
_cell.length_a   1.000
_cell.length_b   1.000
_cell.length_c   1.000
_cell.angle_alpha   90.00
_cell.angle_beta   90.00
_cell.angle_gamma   90.00
#
_symmetry.space_group_name_H-M   'P 1'
#
loop_
_entity.id
_entity.type
_entity.pdbx_description
1 polymer ?
#
loop_
_entity_poly.entity_id
_entity_poly.type
_entity_poly.pdbx_seq_one_letter_code
_entity_poly.pdbx_strand_id
1 'polypeptide(L)'
;MTYEYESDSINLKKHLRSERIGSSIIFLPEIDSTNDLIKKYLMNNVSEGLVVVAETQTAGRGRRGRSWHSPPETGIYLSTLLKPNLELSQLAIITLLVGVAAVLTVNKFSNQNAYLKWPNDILIDRKKVCGLLCEIKKKKTERLMV
;
A
#
# COMPACT_ATOMS: atom_id res chain seq x y z
N MET A 1 -19.09 0.65 -17.80
CA MET A 1 -17.98 1.53 -17.33
C MET A 1 -16.83 0.76 -16.64
N THR A 2 -16.61 -0.51 -17.03
CA THR A 2 -15.63 -1.43 -16.40
C THR A 2 -14.38 -1.68 -17.25
N TYR A 3 -14.36 -1.26 -18.51
CA TYR A 3 -13.32 -1.67 -19.47
C TYR A 3 -12.03 -0.83 -19.44
N GLU A 4 -12.08 0.44 -19.04
CA GLU A 4 -10.88 1.30 -18.99
C GLU A 4 -9.93 0.88 -17.85
N TYR A 5 -10.47 0.46 -16.71
CA TYR A 5 -9.68 0.12 -15.52
C TYR A 5 -8.99 -1.24 -15.59
N GLU A 6 -9.50 -2.16 -16.38
CA GLU A 6 -8.78 -3.41 -16.72
C GLU A 6 -7.51 -3.13 -17.52
N SER A 7 -7.56 -2.16 -18.45
CA SER A 7 -6.41 -1.76 -19.25
C SER A 7 -5.29 -1.19 -18.41
N ASP A 8 -5.59 -0.36 -17.42
CA ASP A 8 -4.60 0.27 -16.53
C ASP A 8 -3.95 -0.74 -15.59
N SER A 9 -4.74 -1.66 -15.05
CA SER A 9 -4.21 -2.80 -14.26
C SER A 9 -3.27 -3.68 -15.09
N ILE A 10 -3.62 -3.95 -16.36
CA ILE A 10 -2.79 -4.72 -17.30
C ILE A 10 -1.51 -3.96 -17.64
N ASN A 11 -1.58 -2.64 -17.86
CA ASN A 11 -0.42 -1.81 -18.18
C ASN A 11 0.55 -1.75 -17.00
N LEU A 12 0.08 -1.55 -15.77
CA LEU A 12 0.90 -1.60 -14.57
C LEU A 12 1.62 -2.95 -14.44
N LYS A 13 0.90 -4.05 -14.70
CA LYS A 13 1.46 -5.40 -14.57
C LYS A 13 2.60 -5.67 -15.56
N LYS A 14 2.54 -5.11 -16.77
CA LYS A 14 3.61 -5.25 -17.80
C LYS A 14 4.96 -4.66 -17.34
N HIS A 15 4.95 -3.67 -16.47
CA HIS A 15 6.15 -3.00 -15.98
C HIS A 15 6.70 -3.59 -14.67
N LEU A 16 5.96 -4.51 -14.04
CA LEU A 16 6.40 -5.17 -12.82
C LEU A 16 7.42 -6.26 -13.13
N ARG A 17 8.50 -6.27 -12.33
CA ARG A 17 9.50 -7.35 -12.32
C ARG A 17 9.29 -8.34 -11.18
N SER A 18 8.35 -8.05 -10.29
CA SER A 18 8.03 -8.91 -9.14
C SER A 18 6.97 -9.93 -9.52
N GLU A 19 7.22 -11.19 -9.21
CA GLU A 19 6.25 -12.28 -9.38
C GLU A 19 5.30 -12.41 -8.17
N ARG A 20 5.70 -11.87 -7.02
CA ARG A 20 4.97 -12.02 -5.76
C ARG A 20 4.08 -10.81 -5.47
N ILE A 21 4.66 -9.63 -5.30
CA ILE A 21 3.91 -8.39 -5.10
C ILE A 21 3.46 -7.86 -6.44
N GLY A 22 2.15 -7.60 -6.60
CA GLY A 22 1.54 -7.23 -7.87
C GLY A 22 1.16 -8.43 -8.74
N SER A 23 1.18 -9.66 -8.18
CA SER A 23 0.63 -10.85 -8.86
C SER A 23 -0.81 -10.63 -9.32
N SER A 24 -1.57 -9.86 -8.56
CA SER A 24 -2.88 -9.32 -8.93
C SER A 24 -2.93 -7.84 -8.59
N ILE A 25 -3.44 -7.02 -9.50
CA ILE A 25 -3.57 -5.57 -9.33
C ILE A 25 -5.01 -5.19 -9.60
N ILE A 26 -5.58 -4.38 -8.72
CA ILE A 26 -6.87 -3.72 -8.88
C ILE A 26 -6.62 -2.24 -8.91
N PHE A 27 -6.99 -1.57 -9.99
CA PHE A 27 -6.92 -0.13 -10.15
C PHE A 27 -8.33 0.46 -10.11
N LEU A 28 -8.52 1.53 -9.36
CA LEU A 28 -9.81 2.19 -9.16
C LEU A 28 -9.64 3.71 -9.25
N PRO A 29 -10.58 4.43 -9.88
CA PRO A 29 -10.55 5.89 -9.89
C PRO A 29 -10.82 6.45 -8.50
N GLU A 30 -11.77 5.85 -7.78
CA GLU A 30 -12.17 6.28 -6.46
C GLU A 30 -12.55 5.08 -5.58
N ILE A 31 -12.20 5.15 -4.32
CA ILE A 31 -12.57 4.19 -3.28
C ILE A 31 -12.66 4.90 -1.92
N ASP A 32 -13.34 4.32 -0.96
CA ASP A 32 -13.29 4.76 0.43
C ASP A 32 -11.87 4.62 1.01
N SER A 33 -11.29 3.43 0.94
CA SER A 33 -9.93 3.15 1.39
C SER A 33 -9.38 1.91 0.70
N THR A 34 -8.17 2.00 0.15
CA THR A 34 -7.45 0.86 -0.45
C THR A 34 -7.20 -0.25 0.58
N ASN A 35 -6.89 0.11 1.83
CA ASN A 35 -6.74 -0.86 2.93
C ASN A 35 -8.06 -1.59 3.21
N ASP A 36 -9.18 -0.89 3.23
CA ASP A 36 -10.46 -1.52 3.55
C ASP A 36 -10.95 -2.42 2.42
N LEU A 37 -10.66 -2.08 1.17
CA LEU A 37 -10.95 -2.97 0.05
C LEU A 37 -10.16 -4.28 0.17
N ILE A 38 -8.86 -4.23 0.43
CA ILE A 38 -8.07 -5.46 0.65
C ILE A 38 -8.65 -6.28 1.79
N LYS A 39 -9.09 -5.65 2.90
CA LYS A 39 -9.72 -6.38 4.01
C LYS A 39 -11.01 -7.10 3.62
N LYS A 40 -11.80 -6.54 2.70
CA LYS A 40 -12.98 -7.23 2.15
C LYS A 40 -12.58 -8.48 1.35
N TYR A 41 -11.51 -8.39 0.56
CA TYR A 41 -10.98 -9.54 -0.18
C TYR A 41 -10.39 -10.64 0.69
N LEU A 42 -9.94 -10.34 1.91
CA LEU A 42 -9.41 -11.36 2.83
C LEU A 42 -10.42 -12.48 3.14
N MET A 43 -11.71 -12.19 3.06
CA MET A 43 -12.77 -13.19 3.25
C MET A 43 -12.78 -14.25 2.14
N ASN A 44 -12.24 -13.95 0.95
CA ASN A 44 -12.35 -14.73 -0.27
C ASN A 44 -11.06 -15.53 -0.61
N ASN A 45 -10.20 -15.82 0.36
CA ASN A 45 -8.95 -16.60 0.15
C ASN A 45 -8.01 -16.04 -0.92
N VAL A 46 -7.91 -14.73 -1.05
CA VAL A 46 -7.02 -14.08 -2.00
C VAL A 46 -5.55 -14.37 -1.68
N SER A 47 -4.75 -14.55 -2.72
CA SER A 47 -3.31 -14.80 -2.61
C SER A 47 -2.55 -13.59 -2.09
N GLU A 48 -1.42 -13.83 -1.44
CA GLU A 48 -0.45 -12.79 -1.11
C GLU A 48 -0.03 -12.03 -2.37
N GLY A 49 0.29 -10.75 -2.21
CA GLY A 49 0.76 -9.91 -3.31
C GLY A 49 -0.33 -9.18 -4.07
N LEU A 50 -1.62 -9.34 -3.68
CA LEU A 50 -2.66 -8.45 -4.20
C LEU A 50 -2.29 -7.00 -3.91
N VAL A 51 -2.35 -6.15 -4.93
CA VAL A 51 -2.18 -4.70 -4.83
C VAL A 51 -3.48 -4.01 -5.25
N VAL A 52 -3.94 -3.09 -4.44
CA VAL A 52 -5.04 -2.17 -4.78
C VAL A 52 -4.44 -0.79 -4.92
N VAL A 53 -4.69 -0.14 -6.05
CA VAL A 53 -4.29 1.24 -6.34
C VAL A 53 -5.54 2.07 -6.56
N ALA A 54 -5.57 3.29 -6.06
CA ALA A 54 -6.64 4.23 -6.32
C ALA A 54 -6.09 5.61 -6.66
N GLU A 55 -6.80 6.36 -7.51
CA GLU A 55 -6.50 7.77 -7.77
C GLU A 55 -7.00 8.68 -6.65
N THR A 56 -8.10 8.27 -6.00
CA THR A 56 -8.72 9.04 -4.92
C THR A 56 -9.17 8.12 -3.79
N GLN A 57 -9.01 8.57 -2.55
CA GLN A 57 -9.64 7.93 -1.39
C GLN A 57 -10.57 8.93 -0.68
N THR A 58 -11.86 8.60 -0.56
CA THR A 58 -12.85 9.44 0.13
C THR A 58 -12.79 9.33 1.64
N ALA A 59 -12.27 8.22 2.16
CA ALA A 59 -12.09 7.94 3.58
C ALA A 59 -10.69 7.40 3.90
N GLY A 60 -9.64 7.98 3.28
CA GLY A 60 -8.25 7.62 3.52
C GLY A 60 -7.88 7.72 5.02
N ARG A 61 -7.10 6.77 5.52
CA ARG A 61 -6.79 6.66 6.94
C ARG A 61 -5.29 6.69 7.21
N GLY A 62 -4.96 7.36 8.32
CA GLY A 62 -3.66 7.32 8.94
C GLY A 62 -3.69 6.57 10.27
N ARG A 63 -2.56 6.50 10.94
CA ARG A 63 -2.44 5.88 12.27
C ARG A 63 -3.26 6.63 13.33
N ARG A 64 -3.72 5.89 14.35
CA ARG A 64 -4.46 6.43 15.51
C ARG A 64 -5.75 7.16 15.11
N GLY A 65 -6.45 6.66 14.09
CA GLY A 65 -7.73 7.22 13.66
C GLY A 65 -7.65 8.56 12.91
N ARG A 66 -6.46 9.01 12.52
CA ARG A 66 -6.32 10.22 11.71
C ARG A 66 -6.80 9.96 10.28
N SER A 67 -7.36 10.97 9.64
CA SER A 67 -7.65 10.95 8.22
C SER A 67 -6.36 11.12 7.40
N TRP A 68 -6.38 10.60 6.19
CA TRP A 68 -5.35 10.85 5.17
C TRP A 68 -6.04 11.50 3.97
N HIS A 69 -5.67 12.72 3.68
CA HIS A 69 -6.19 13.45 2.52
C HIS A 69 -5.63 12.84 1.24
N SER A 70 -6.52 12.44 0.34
CA SER A 70 -6.17 11.65 -0.86
C SER A 70 -6.91 12.16 -2.10
N PRO A 71 -6.69 13.42 -2.52
CA PRO A 71 -7.33 13.95 -3.73
C PRO A 71 -6.71 13.33 -4.99
N PRO A 72 -7.42 13.36 -6.13
CA PRO A 72 -6.90 12.85 -7.40
C PRO A 72 -5.67 13.63 -7.85
N GLU A 73 -4.83 13.01 -8.68
CA GLU A 73 -3.67 13.61 -9.35
C GLU A 73 -2.57 14.17 -8.43
N THR A 74 -2.66 13.98 -7.11
CA THR A 74 -1.70 14.55 -6.15
C THR A 74 -0.83 13.51 -5.46
N GLY A 75 -1.08 12.23 -5.69
CA GLY A 75 -0.35 11.17 -5.01
C GLY A 75 -0.66 9.78 -5.55
N ILE A 76 0.04 8.80 -4.99
CA ILE A 76 -0.19 7.38 -5.25
C ILE A 76 -0.76 6.77 -3.96
N TYR A 77 -1.96 6.25 -4.04
CA TYR A 77 -2.64 5.58 -2.92
C TYR A 77 -2.73 4.09 -3.23
N LEU A 78 -1.96 3.32 -2.52
CA LEU A 78 -1.94 1.88 -2.74
C LEU A 78 -1.86 1.10 -1.43
N SER A 79 -2.41 -0.10 -1.48
CA SER A 79 -2.28 -1.09 -0.41
C SER A 79 -1.87 -2.44 -0.98
N THR A 80 -1.11 -3.19 -0.21
CA THR A 80 -0.61 -4.53 -0.60
C THR A 80 -0.95 -5.54 0.47
N LEU A 81 -1.49 -6.69 0.07
CA LEU A 81 -1.72 -7.82 0.97
C LEU A 81 -0.44 -8.63 1.15
N LEU A 82 -0.01 -8.77 2.39
CA LEU A 82 1.11 -9.62 2.79
C LEU A 82 0.63 -10.74 3.72
N LYS A 83 1.24 -11.92 3.61
CA LYS A 83 1.03 -13.07 4.48
C LYS A 83 2.36 -13.50 5.14
N PRO A 84 2.93 -12.66 6.01
CA PRO A 84 4.24 -12.93 6.57
C PRO A 84 4.19 -14.12 7.54
N ASN A 85 5.14 -15.03 7.40
CA ASN A 85 5.36 -16.10 8.37
C ASN A 85 6.26 -15.60 9.51
N LEU A 86 5.72 -14.68 10.33
CA LEU A 86 6.42 -14.03 11.43
C LEU A 86 5.57 -14.08 12.71
N GLU A 87 6.24 -14.07 13.86
CA GLU A 87 5.55 -13.89 15.14
C GLU A 87 4.96 -12.47 15.27
N LEU A 88 3.89 -12.32 16.06
CA LEU A 88 3.20 -11.04 16.23
C LEU A 88 4.14 -9.92 16.69
N SER A 89 5.09 -10.25 17.56
CA SER A 89 6.12 -9.34 18.06
C SER A 89 7.08 -8.82 16.96
N GLN A 90 7.23 -9.59 15.88
CA GLN A 90 8.12 -9.29 14.77
C GLN A 90 7.44 -8.49 13.64
N LEU A 91 6.10 -8.43 13.61
CA LEU A 91 5.39 -7.78 12.51
C LEU A 91 5.67 -6.28 12.39
N ALA A 92 6.09 -5.63 13.46
CA ALA A 92 6.48 -4.21 13.42
C ALA A 92 7.67 -3.95 12.47
N ILE A 93 8.54 -4.94 12.23
CA ILE A 93 9.67 -4.81 11.32
C ILE A 93 9.22 -4.60 9.87
N ILE A 94 8.06 -5.14 9.49
CA ILE A 94 7.53 -4.99 8.13
C ILE A 94 7.28 -3.52 7.81
N THR A 95 6.74 -2.75 8.75
CA THR A 95 6.55 -1.29 8.55
C THR A 95 7.88 -0.60 8.23
N LEU A 96 8.95 -0.99 8.91
CA LEU A 96 10.29 -0.42 8.66
C LEU A 96 10.84 -0.86 7.30
N LEU A 97 10.70 -2.14 6.96
CA LEU A 97 11.15 -2.67 5.65
C LEU A 97 10.42 -1.99 4.49
N VAL A 98 9.09 -1.84 4.59
CA VAL A 98 8.29 -1.09 3.60
C VAL A 98 8.72 0.38 3.56
N GLY A 99 9.02 0.98 4.72
CA GLY A 99 9.56 2.34 4.81
C GLY A 99 10.88 2.51 4.08
N VAL A 100 11.82 1.58 4.27
CA VAL A 100 13.10 1.58 3.55
C VAL A 100 12.88 1.42 2.05
N ALA A 101 12.04 0.47 1.62
CA ALA A 101 11.72 0.27 0.20
C ALA A 101 11.12 1.53 -0.43
N ALA A 102 10.21 2.20 0.28
CA ALA A 102 9.60 3.45 -0.20
C ALA A 102 10.61 4.60 -0.27
N VAL A 103 11.52 4.75 0.72
CA VAL A 103 12.62 5.73 0.67
C VAL A 103 13.52 5.49 -0.55
N LEU A 104 13.94 4.24 -0.78
CA LEU A 104 14.77 3.90 -1.94
C LEU A 104 14.06 4.22 -3.26
N THR A 105 12.75 3.95 -3.33
CA THR A 105 11.94 4.25 -4.50
C THR A 105 11.84 5.75 -4.73
N VAL A 106 11.48 6.53 -3.70
CA VAL A 106 11.38 7.98 -3.81
C VAL A 106 12.72 8.60 -4.24
N ASN A 107 13.83 8.20 -3.62
CA ASN A 107 15.17 8.70 -3.98
C ASN A 107 15.53 8.37 -5.44
N LYS A 108 15.13 7.19 -5.91
CA LYS A 108 15.41 6.78 -7.30
C LYS A 108 14.68 7.63 -8.34
N PHE A 109 13.44 8.06 -8.04
CA PHE A 109 12.59 8.71 -9.03
C PHE A 109 12.49 10.23 -8.86
N SER A 110 12.83 10.78 -7.69
CA SER A 110 12.65 12.20 -7.42
C SER A 110 13.94 13.03 -7.46
N ASN A 111 15.12 12.41 -7.52
CA ASN A 111 16.41 13.05 -7.32
C ASN A 111 16.51 13.86 -6.00
N GLN A 112 15.71 13.50 -5.01
CA GLN A 112 15.64 14.15 -3.71
C GLN A 112 16.20 13.23 -2.62
N ASN A 113 16.58 13.79 -1.49
CA ASN A 113 17.04 13.04 -0.33
C ASN A 113 15.89 12.74 0.62
N ALA A 114 15.07 11.76 0.28
CA ALA A 114 14.05 11.26 1.19
C ALA A 114 14.68 10.45 2.33
N TYR A 115 14.09 10.53 3.50
CA TYR A 115 14.49 9.76 4.67
C TYR A 115 13.28 9.28 5.48
N LEU A 116 13.47 8.18 6.19
CA LEU A 116 12.46 7.60 7.06
C LEU A 116 12.43 8.34 8.41
N LYS A 117 11.31 8.98 8.71
CA LYS A 117 10.99 9.43 10.06
C LYS A 117 10.23 8.32 10.79
N TRP A 118 10.92 7.72 11.75
CA TRP A 118 10.34 6.64 12.53
C TRP A 118 8.97 7.02 13.13
N PRO A 119 7.98 6.14 13.15
CA PRO A 119 8.08 4.75 12.66
C PRO A 119 7.55 4.53 11.23
N ASN A 120 6.92 5.52 10.59
CA ASN A 120 6.10 5.24 9.40
C ASN A 120 5.92 6.42 8.43
N ASP A 121 6.70 7.46 8.57
CA ASP A 121 6.61 8.65 7.71
C ASP A 121 7.87 8.79 6.87
N ILE A 122 7.74 9.20 5.61
CA ILE A 122 8.86 9.54 4.75
C ILE A 122 8.82 11.04 4.50
N LEU A 123 9.97 11.67 4.68
CA LEU A 123 10.14 13.10 4.56
C LEU A 123 11.18 13.45 3.49
N ILE A 124 10.93 14.57 2.79
CA ILE A 124 11.89 15.32 2.00
C ILE A 124 11.89 16.75 2.55
N ASP A 125 13.05 17.33 2.85
CA ASP A 125 13.18 18.68 3.39
C ASP A 125 12.25 18.97 4.58
N ARG A 126 12.16 18.01 5.50
CA ARG A 126 11.25 18.03 6.68
C ARG A 126 9.75 18.01 6.35
N LYS A 127 9.35 17.93 5.09
CA LYS A 127 7.96 17.81 4.65
C LYS A 127 7.61 16.36 4.45
N LYS A 128 6.47 15.94 4.96
CA LYS A 128 5.98 14.56 4.82
C LYS A 128 5.46 14.35 3.40
N VAL A 129 6.11 13.43 2.67
CA VAL A 129 5.74 13.04 1.30
C VAL A 129 5.08 11.66 1.22
N CYS A 130 5.26 10.80 2.24
CA CYS A 130 4.61 9.50 2.29
C CYS A 130 4.28 9.12 3.73
N GLY A 131 3.22 8.35 3.90
CA GLY A 131 2.83 7.74 5.17
C GLY A 131 2.48 6.28 4.98
N LEU A 132 2.94 5.44 5.88
CA LEU A 132 2.69 4.00 5.86
C LEU A 132 1.69 3.63 6.95
N LEU A 133 0.67 2.86 6.60
CA LEU A 133 -0.30 2.31 7.53
C LEU A 133 -0.35 0.79 7.36
N CYS A 134 0.30 0.06 8.24
CA CYS A 134 0.21 -1.39 8.28
C CYS A 134 -0.85 -1.83 9.28
N GLU A 135 -1.81 -2.62 8.83
CA GLU A 135 -2.91 -3.14 9.65
C GLU A 135 -2.87 -4.68 9.64
N ILE A 136 -2.94 -5.27 10.82
CA ILE A 136 -2.90 -6.72 10.99
C ILE A 136 -4.33 -7.24 11.09
N LYS A 137 -4.66 -8.27 10.31
CA LYS A 137 -5.90 -9.04 10.44
C LYS A 137 -5.55 -10.50 10.70
N LYS A 138 -6.25 -11.09 11.66
CA LYS A 138 -6.15 -12.51 11.99
C LYS A 138 -7.26 -13.26 11.28
N LYS A 139 -6.92 -14.28 10.49
CA LYS A 139 -7.89 -15.19 9.86
C LYS A 139 -7.52 -16.61 10.25
N LYS A 140 -8.30 -17.24 11.17
CA LYS A 140 -7.99 -18.56 11.73
C LYS A 140 -6.54 -18.61 12.25
N THR A 141 -5.67 -19.37 11.59
CA THR A 141 -4.24 -19.52 11.93
C THR A 141 -3.33 -18.56 11.14
N GLU A 142 -3.82 -17.93 10.09
CA GLU A 142 -3.01 -17.03 9.26
C GLU A 142 -3.00 -15.60 9.80
N ARG A 143 -1.84 -14.96 9.70
CA ARG A 143 -1.67 -13.53 9.97
C ARG A 143 -1.56 -12.80 8.66
N LEU A 144 -2.45 -11.85 8.46
CA LEU A 144 -2.54 -11.06 7.24
C LEU A 144 -2.21 -9.61 7.56
N MET A 145 -1.42 -8.96 6.70
CA MET A 145 -1.04 -7.57 6.87
C MET A 145 -1.40 -6.79 5.60
N VAL A 146 -1.96 -5.63 5.79
CA VAL A 146 -2.30 -4.67 4.73
C VAL A 146 -1.58 -3.37 4.97
#